data_d0bb3a9ce7137edafc268273d189985f
#
_entry.id   d0bb3a9ce7137edafc268273d189985f
#
_cell.length_a   1.000
_cell.length_b   1.000
_cell.length_c   1.000
_cell.angle_alpha   90.00
_cell.angle_beta   90.00
_cell.angle_gamma   90.00
#
_symmetry.space_group_name_H-M   'P 1'
#
loop_
_entity.id
_entity.type
_entity.pdbx_description
1 polymer ?
#
loop_
_entity_poly.entity_id
_entity_poly.type
_entity_poly.pdbx_seq_one_letter_code
_entity_poly.pdbx_strand_id
1 'polypeptide(L)'
;MVLNIHSDASSLSETRARSRVAGYYFMGGVPQNGQPITLNGNIFIMCGIMKFVVASAAEAELGALFMNSKDAKVIRLILTEMGHYQPPTPIHSDNKTAAGIANDTVKKHRSRSMEMRFFWITDQVKRGFFDVQWHPGQENLGDYFPKHFVGQHHTTVRPWYMLTPLSPRVLPRAQTPSALRGCAGTLDNGYLRSVPLPRIRRTQSRAPMARAA
;
A
#
# COMPACT_ATOMS: atom_id res chain seq x y z
N MET A 1 5.27 21.98 10.42
CA MET A 1 4.58 20.82 9.83
C MET A 1 5.58 19.96 9.08
N VAL A 2 5.52 18.66 9.24
CA VAL A 2 6.45 17.68 8.65
C VAL A 2 5.68 16.81 7.67
N LEU A 3 6.26 16.54 6.51
CA LEU A 3 5.74 15.57 5.55
C LEU A 3 5.82 14.16 6.17
N ASN A 4 4.70 13.47 6.21
CA ASN A 4 4.59 12.08 6.64
C ASN A 4 4.03 11.23 5.50
N ILE A 5 4.42 9.96 5.44
CA ILE A 5 4.01 9.05 4.38
C ILE A 5 3.65 7.69 4.99
N HIS A 6 2.53 7.14 4.56
CA HIS A 6 2.19 5.73 4.77
C HIS A 6 2.34 5.01 3.45
N SER A 7 3.24 4.05 3.40
CA SER A 7 3.56 3.24 2.23
C SER A 7 3.01 1.83 2.39
N ASP A 8 2.40 1.32 1.33
CA ASP A 8 1.88 -0.04 1.26
C ASP A 8 2.01 -0.63 -0.14
N ALA A 9 2.03 -1.96 -0.23
CA ALA A 9 2.00 -2.68 -1.48
C ALA A 9 1.05 -3.87 -1.44
N SER A 10 0.30 -4.07 -2.52
CA SER A 10 -0.46 -5.30 -2.74
C SER A 10 0.31 -6.21 -3.67
N SER A 11 0.91 -7.27 -3.10
CA SER A 11 1.76 -8.20 -3.84
C SER A 11 0.94 -9.06 -4.79
N LEU A 12 1.38 -9.16 -6.07
CA LEU A 12 0.78 -10.00 -7.11
C LEU A 12 -0.73 -9.78 -7.32
N SER A 13 -1.24 -8.61 -6.98
CA SER A 13 -2.67 -8.29 -7.07
C SER A 13 -3.15 -7.97 -8.48
N GLU A 14 -2.24 -7.79 -9.43
CA GLU A 14 -2.53 -7.34 -10.79
C GLU A 14 -2.20 -8.40 -11.84
N THR A 15 -2.71 -8.21 -13.05
CA THR A 15 -2.41 -9.09 -14.17
C THR A 15 -0.91 -9.14 -14.48
N ARG A 16 -0.44 -10.25 -15.05
CA ARG A 16 0.97 -10.49 -15.39
C ARG A 16 1.91 -10.45 -14.18
N ALA A 17 1.45 -10.98 -13.04
CA ALA A 17 2.20 -11.06 -11.79
C ALA A 17 2.77 -9.69 -11.34
N ARG A 18 2.02 -8.61 -11.55
CA ARG A 18 2.38 -7.28 -11.07
C ARG A 18 1.80 -7.02 -9.71
N SER A 19 2.44 -6.13 -9.01
CA SER A 19 2.03 -5.64 -7.71
C SER A 19 1.53 -4.19 -7.83
N ARG A 20 0.66 -3.78 -6.92
CA ARG A 20 0.20 -2.40 -6.83
C ARG A 20 0.92 -1.71 -5.68
N VAL A 21 1.31 -0.47 -5.90
CA VAL A 21 1.88 0.40 -4.86
C VAL A 21 0.86 1.43 -4.44
N ALA A 22 0.89 1.79 -3.18
CA ALA A 22 0.16 2.94 -2.67
C ALA A 22 1.02 3.78 -1.71
N GLY A 23 0.69 5.07 -1.65
CA GLY A 23 1.27 6.02 -0.73
C GLY A 23 0.22 7.06 -0.32
N TYR A 24 0.09 7.28 0.98
CA TYR A 24 -0.73 8.32 1.56
C TYR A 24 0.17 9.38 2.18
N TYR A 25 0.16 10.59 1.62
CA TYR A 25 1.04 11.69 2.01
C TYR A 25 0.24 12.76 2.73
N PHE A 26 0.70 13.15 3.91
CA PHE A 26 0.02 14.16 4.71
C PHE A 26 1.00 15.02 5.50
N MET A 27 0.56 16.20 5.91
CA MET A 27 1.34 17.09 6.76
C MET A 27 0.97 16.85 8.22
N GLY A 28 1.98 16.53 9.04
CA GLY A 28 1.78 16.22 10.46
C GLY A 28 2.88 16.80 11.35
N GLY A 29 2.98 16.26 12.57
CA GLY A 29 4.15 16.39 13.43
C GLY A 29 5.18 15.32 13.14
N VAL A 30 6.30 15.32 13.84
CA VAL A 30 7.21 14.18 13.92
C VAL A 30 6.50 13.09 14.73
N PRO A 31 6.30 11.88 14.17
CA PRO A 31 5.65 10.80 14.91
C PRO A 31 6.43 10.45 16.18
N GLN A 32 5.73 10.31 17.26
CA GLN A 32 6.30 9.85 18.52
C GLN A 32 5.77 8.46 18.83
N ASN A 33 6.64 7.56 19.28
CA ASN A 33 6.25 6.20 19.64
C ASN A 33 5.07 6.21 20.64
N GLY A 34 4.01 5.50 20.28
CA GLY A 34 2.83 5.37 21.10
C GLY A 34 1.84 6.54 21.04
N GLN A 35 2.13 7.60 20.27
CA GLN A 35 1.17 8.66 20.01
C GLN A 35 0.30 8.31 18.80
N PRO A 36 -0.99 8.63 18.83
CA PRO A 36 -1.87 8.37 17.72
C PRO A 36 -1.56 9.28 16.53
N ILE A 37 -1.79 8.76 15.32
CA ILE A 37 -1.57 9.49 14.08
C ILE A 37 -2.64 10.56 13.92
N THR A 38 -2.22 11.81 13.69
CA THR A 38 -3.14 12.92 13.43
C THR A 38 -3.68 12.85 12.01
N LEU A 39 -5.00 12.87 11.86
CA LEU A 39 -5.68 12.85 10.56
C LEU A 39 -5.90 14.28 10.07
N ASN A 40 -5.02 14.77 9.19
CA ASN A 40 -5.10 16.12 8.60
C ASN A 40 -5.61 16.12 7.16
N GLY A 41 -6.00 14.97 6.62
CA GLY A 41 -6.22 14.79 5.20
C GLY A 41 -4.91 14.62 4.44
N ASN A 42 -5.02 14.09 3.24
CA ASN A 42 -3.87 13.89 2.35
C ASN A 42 -3.59 15.15 1.55
N ILE A 43 -2.31 15.40 1.27
CA ILE A 43 -1.87 16.38 0.27
C ILE A 43 -1.60 15.72 -1.08
N PHE A 44 -1.27 14.41 -1.05
CA PHE A 44 -1.04 13.62 -2.25
C PHE A 44 -1.33 12.14 -1.97
N ILE A 45 -1.87 11.44 -2.96
CA ILE A 45 -2.09 10.00 -2.93
C ILE A 45 -1.42 9.40 -4.16
N MET A 46 -0.54 8.43 -3.94
CA MET A 46 -0.02 7.60 -4.99
C MET A 46 -0.76 6.27 -4.97
N CYS A 47 -1.29 5.84 -6.11
CA CYS A 47 -1.81 4.50 -6.30
C CYS A 47 -1.54 4.08 -7.75
N GLY A 48 -0.74 3.05 -7.94
CA GLY A 48 -0.34 2.64 -9.28
C GLY A 48 0.17 1.21 -9.35
N ILE A 49 0.25 0.69 -10.57
CA ILE A 49 0.81 -0.65 -10.83
C ILE A 49 2.33 -0.53 -10.97
N MET A 50 3.07 -1.37 -10.26
CA MET A 50 4.52 -1.47 -10.41
C MET A 50 4.86 -1.96 -11.80
N LYS A 51 5.76 -1.25 -12.50
CA LYS A 51 6.19 -1.61 -13.86
C LYS A 51 7.17 -2.79 -13.90
N PHE A 52 7.53 -3.34 -12.76
CA PHE A 52 8.45 -4.46 -12.59
C PHE A 52 7.78 -5.57 -11.78
N VAL A 53 8.23 -6.79 -11.98
CA VAL A 53 7.77 -7.96 -11.24
C VAL A 53 8.64 -8.12 -10.00
N VAL A 54 8.03 -8.46 -8.89
CA VAL A 54 8.68 -8.73 -7.60
C VAL A 54 8.48 -10.19 -7.23
N ALA A 55 9.46 -10.77 -6.55
CA ALA A 55 9.48 -12.19 -6.22
C ALA A 55 8.88 -12.50 -4.82
N SER A 56 8.64 -11.47 -4.01
CA SER A 56 8.10 -11.63 -2.65
C SER A 56 7.32 -10.40 -2.19
N ALA A 57 6.48 -10.57 -1.16
CA ALA A 57 5.77 -9.46 -0.55
C ALA A 57 6.74 -8.40 0.03
N ALA A 58 7.86 -8.83 0.64
CA ALA A 58 8.86 -7.90 1.15
C ALA A 58 9.51 -7.07 0.03
N GLU A 59 9.69 -7.65 -1.15
CA GLU A 59 10.16 -6.93 -2.33
C GLU A 59 9.13 -5.93 -2.86
N ALA A 60 7.84 -6.30 -2.82
CA ALA A 60 6.76 -5.38 -3.19
C ALA A 60 6.76 -4.16 -2.26
N GLU A 61 6.86 -4.39 -0.95
CA GLU A 61 6.93 -3.31 0.03
C GLU A 61 8.16 -2.41 -0.15
N LEU A 62 9.34 -3.00 -0.39
CA LEU A 62 10.55 -2.22 -0.71
C LEU A 62 10.40 -1.44 -2.01
N GLY A 63 9.74 -2.03 -3.01
CA GLY A 63 9.39 -1.34 -4.25
C GLY A 63 8.47 -0.14 -4.00
N ALA A 64 7.49 -0.29 -3.10
CA ALA A 64 6.61 0.79 -2.69
C ALA A 64 7.37 1.89 -1.94
N LEU A 65 8.22 1.52 -0.98
CA LEU A 65 9.10 2.48 -0.28
C LEU A 65 9.97 3.27 -1.26
N PHE A 66 10.57 2.60 -2.26
CA PHE A 66 11.39 3.27 -3.27
C PHE A 66 10.56 4.27 -4.10
N MET A 67 9.39 3.88 -4.60
CA MET A 67 8.55 4.74 -5.42
C MET A 67 8.03 5.94 -4.62
N ASN A 68 7.50 5.67 -3.42
CA ASN A 68 7.02 6.71 -2.52
C ASN A 68 8.12 7.69 -2.11
N SER A 69 9.33 7.20 -1.84
CA SER A 69 10.47 8.07 -1.49
C SER A 69 10.90 8.97 -2.64
N LYS A 70 10.78 8.52 -3.89
CA LYS A 70 11.07 9.38 -5.06
C LYS A 70 10.13 10.55 -5.15
N ASP A 71 8.81 10.31 -5.02
CA ASP A 71 7.80 11.35 -5.07
C ASP A 71 7.93 12.29 -3.85
N ALA A 72 8.17 11.72 -2.67
CA ALA A 72 8.43 12.47 -1.45
C ALA A 72 9.60 13.44 -1.57
N LYS A 73 10.66 13.04 -2.27
CA LYS A 73 11.84 13.89 -2.45
C LYS A 73 11.50 15.19 -3.20
N VAL A 74 10.62 15.11 -4.19
CA VAL A 74 10.13 16.28 -4.93
C VAL A 74 9.28 17.16 -4.02
N ILE A 75 8.34 16.57 -3.27
CA ILE A 75 7.47 17.31 -2.34
C ILE A 75 8.32 17.99 -1.25
N ARG A 76 9.31 17.31 -0.69
CA ARG A 76 10.25 17.88 0.28
C ARG A 76 10.98 19.09 -0.28
N LEU A 77 11.48 19.01 -1.52
CA LEU A 77 12.16 20.13 -2.17
C LEU A 77 11.22 21.32 -2.29
N ILE A 78 10.01 21.13 -2.78
CA ILE A 78 8.99 22.17 -2.91
C ILE A 78 8.71 22.83 -1.55
N LEU A 79 8.50 22.04 -0.49
CA LEU A 79 8.26 22.55 0.85
C LEU A 79 9.45 23.36 1.38
N THR A 80 10.67 22.93 1.10
CA THR A 80 11.90 23.65 1.50
C THR A 80 12.03 24.97 0.77
N GLU A 81 11.79 24.99 -0.55
CA GLU A 81 11.81 26.22 -1.36
C GLU A 81 10.72 27.23 -0.92
N MET A 82 9.60 26.73 -0.41
CA MET A 82 8.54 27.53 0.20
C MET A 82 8.90 28.04 1.62
N GLY A 83 10.11 27.77 2.13
CA GLY A 83 10.56 28.18 3.45
C GLY A 83 10.18 27.21 4.59
N HIS A 84 9.63 26.05 4.28
CA HIS A 84 9.26 25.03 5.27
C HIS A 84 10.33 23.94 5.36
N TYR A 85 11.33 24.15 6.18
CA TYR A 85 12.37 23.14 6.43
C TYR A 85 11.76 21.79 6.81
N GLN A 86 12.23 20.71 6.16
CA GLN A 86 11.78 19.36 6.38
C GLN A 86 12.86 18.53 7.08
N PRO A 87 12.64 18.09 8.33
CA PRO A 87 13.49 17.07 8.97
C PRO A 87 13.38 15.75 8.18
N PRO A 88 14.09 14.68 8.57
CA PRO A 88 13.90 13.37 7.95
C PRO A 88 12.40 13.04 7.87
N THR A 89 11.89 12.77 6.66
CA THR A 89 10.46 12.45 6.47
C THR A 89 10.17 11.05 6.99
N PRO A 90 9.24 10.90 7.96
CA PRO A 90 8.80 9.59 8.40
C PRO A 90 8.05 8.87 7.29
N ILE A 91 8.46 7.63 7.01
CA ILE A 91 7.76 6.72 6.10
C ILE A 91 7.36 5.49 6.88
N HIS A 92 6.06 5.25 6.99
CA HIS A 92 5.50 4.09 7.68
C HIS A 92 5.28 2.94 6.71
N SER A 93 5.73 1.74 7.08
CA SER A 93 5.46 0.48 6.40
C SER A 93 5.07 -0.58 7.43
N ASP A 94 4.18 -1.49 7.07
CA ASP A 94 3.79 -2.61 7.93
C ASP A 94 4.70 -3.84 7.81
N ASN A 95 5.70 -3.78 6.92
CA ASN A 95 6.65 -4.87 6.71
C ASN A 95 7.98 -4.61 7.44
N LYS A 96 8.21 -5.33 8.54
CA LYS A 96 9.45 -5.23 9.35
C LYS A 96 10.72 -5.50 8.55
N THR A 97 10.66 -6.46 7.61
CA THR A 97 11.81 -6.80 6.77
C THR A 97 12.14 -5.67 5.81
N ALA A 98 11.13 -5.08 5.17
CA ALA A 98 11.32 -3.95 4.26
C ALA A 98 11.89 -2.73 5.01
N ALA A 99 11.34 -2.40 6.17
CA ALA A 99 11.85 -1.32 7.02
C ALA A 99 13.29 -1.61 7.50
N GLY A 100 13.58 -2.84 7.91
CA GLY A 100 14.92 -3.25 8.34
C GLY A 100 15.95 -3.18 7.22
N ILE A 101 15.59 -3.52 5.97
CA ILE A 101 16.47 -3.40 4.80
C ILE A 101 16.71 -1.92 4.47
N ALA A 102 15.66 -1.08 4.51
CA ALA A 102 15.78 0.35 4.24
C ALA A 102 16.72 1.03 5.24
N ASN A 103 16.62 0.66 6.51
CA ASN A 103 17.46 1.19 7.62
C ASN A 103 18.82 0.48 7.75
N ASP A 104 19.15 -0.46 6.85
CA ASP A 104 20.42 -1.24 6.88
C ASP A 104 20.61 -2.08 8.16
N THR A 105 19.52 -2.43 8.83
CA THR A 105 19.55 -3.28 10.05
C THR A 105 19.42 -4.77 9.76
N VAL A 106 18.93 -5.13 8.56
CA VAL A 106 18.79 -6.51 8.09
C VAL A 106 19.72 -6.74 6.92
N LYS A 107 20.52 -7.83 7.00
CA LYS A 107 21.44 -8.21 5.91
C LYS A 107 20.65 -8.56 4.64
N LYS A 108 21.04 -7.95 3.56
CA LYS A 108 20.44 -8.16 2.24
C LYS A 108 20.89 -9.53 1.69
N HIS A 109 19.94 -10.40 1.35
CA HIS A 109 20.25 -11.54 0.52
C HIS A 109 20.60 -11.06 -0.90
N ARG A 110 21.64 -11.63 -1.49
CA ARG A 110 22.16 -11.24 -2.82
C ARG A 110 21.15 -11.55 -3.94
N SER A 111 20.29 -10.60 -4.24
CA SER A 111 19.46 -10.61 -5.44
C SER A 111 19.89 -9.46 -6.36
N ARG A 112 20.57 -9.75 -7.47
CA ARG A 112 21.20 -8.74 -8.32
C ARG A 112 20.21 -7.76 -8.96
N SER A 113 19.00 -8.17 -9.25
CA SER A 113 18.03 -7.33 -9.97
C SER A 113 17.34 -6.26 -9.11
N MET A 114 17.37 -6.42 -7.79
CA MET A 114 16.69 -5.51 -6.83
C MET A 114 17.68 -4.60 -6.09
N GLU A 115 18.98 -4.85 -6.21
CA GLU A 115 19.99 -4.17 -5.41
C GLU A 115 19.98 -2.66 -5.56
N MET A 116 19.83 -2.12 -6.78
CA MET A 116 19.93 -0.67 -7.01
C MET A 116 18.82 0.13 -6.30
N ARG A 117 17.58 -0.37 -6.27
CA ARG A 117 16.47 0.33 -5.61
C ARG A 117 16.63 0.30 -4.09
N PHE A 118 17.09 -0.83 -3.55
CA PHE A 118 17.34 -0.99 -2.13
C PHE A 118 18.54 -0.15 -1.67
N PHE A 119 19.61 -0.13 -2.45
CA PHE A 119 20.73 0.73 -2.16
C PHE A 119 20.35 2.19 -2.20
N TRP A 120 19.52 2.59 -3.14
CA TRP A 120 19.07 3.97 -3.24
C TRP A 120 18.27 4.40 -2.00
N ILE A 121 17.28 3.61 -1.54
CA ILE A 121 16.51 3.98 -0.34
C ILE A 121 17.39 4.00 0.91
N THR A 122 18.27 3.02 1.07
CA THR A 122 19.23 2.99 2.18
C THR A 122 20.16 4.19 2.17
N ASP A 123 20.62 4.63 0.99
CA ASP A 123 21.45 5.84 0.85
C ASP A 123 20.65 7.10 1.25
N GLN A 124 19.40 7.22 0.83
CA GLN A 124 18.56 8.37 1.21
C GLN A 124 18.26 8.41 2.72
N VAL A 125 18.09 7.26 3.36
CA VAL A 125 17.96 7.16 4.83
C VAL A 125 19.26 7.58 5.51
N LYS A 126 20.42 7.09 5.05
CA LYS A 126 21.74 7.48 5.59
C LYS A 126 22.04 8.96 5.42
N ARG A 127 21.54 9.59 4.37
CA ARG A 127 21.64 11.05 4.14
C ARG A 127 20.66 11.86 4.98
N GLY A 128 19.79 11.23 5.78
CA GLY A 128 18.83 11.91 6.62
C GLY A 128 17.63 12.52 5.87
N PHE A 129 17.33 12.06 4.65
CA PHE A 129 16.12 12.51 3.96
C PHE A 129 14.87 11.78 4.47
N PHE A 130 15.00 10.51 4.86
CA PHE A 130 13.89 9.67 5.30
C PHE A 130 14.22 8.94 6.60
N ASP A 131 13.18 8.65 7.35
CA ASP A 131 13.16 7.78 8.53
C ASP A 131 12.10 6.71 8.31
N VAL A 132 12.51 5.46 8.02
CA VAL A 132 11.58 4.38 7.72
C VAL A 132 11.21 3.67 9.00
N GLN A 133 9.94 3.76 9.38
CA GLN A 133 9.41 3.21 10.61
C GLN A 133 8.44 2.07 10.33
N TRP A 134 8.51 1.02 11.15
CA TRP A 134 7.53 -0.03 11.11
C TRP A 134 6.32 0.33 11.99
N HIS A 135 5.12 0.17 11.43
CA HIS A 135 3.85 0.29 12.15
C HIS A 135 2.94 -0.90 11.84
N PRO A 136 2.02 -1.26 12.77
CA PRO A 136 1.00 -2.27 12.49
C PRO A 136 0.16 -1.89 11.27
N GLY A 137 -0.16 -2.86 10.40
CA GLY A 137 -0.93 -2.62 9.16
C GLY A 137 -2.30 -1.97 9.38
N GLN A 138 -2.92 -2.19 10.56
CA GLN A 138 -4.19 -1.54 10.93
C GLN A 138 -4.09 -0.01 11.08
N GLU A 139 -2.88 0.49 11.30
CA GLU A 139 -2.58 1.93 11.43
C GLU A 139 -1.99 2.50 10.12
N ASN A 140 -1.81 1.66 9.10
CA ASN A 140 -1.26 2.08 7.81
C ASN A 140 -2.36 2.65 6.90
N LEU A 141 -2.44 3.97 6.78
CA LEU A 141 -3.40 4.64 5.89
C LEU A 141 -3.14 4.35 4.39
N GLY A 142 -1.94 3.89 4.03
CA GLY A 142 -1.61 3.43 2.69
C GLY A 142 -2.36 2.17 2.28
N ASP A 143 -2.69 1.30 3.23
CA ASP A 143 -3.31 -0.02 3.02
C ASP A 143 -4.66 0.03 2.26
N TYR A 144 -5.37 1.12 2.37
CA TYR A 144 -6.69 1.29 1.74
C TYR A 144 -6.65 1.35 0.21
N PHE A 145 -5.59 1.87 -0.38
CA PHE A 145 -5.57 2.19 -1.82
C PHE A 145 -5.20 1.01 -2.73
N PRO A 146 -4.26 0.11 -2.34
CA PRO A 146 -3.83 -0.98 -3.22
C PRO A 146 -4.69 -2.24 -3.09
N LYS A 147 -5.60 -2.29 -2.11
CA LYS A 147 -6.39 -3.48 -1.77
C LYS A 147 -7.88 -3.31 -2.12
N HIS A 148 -8.56 -4.41 -2.35
CA HIS A 148 -10.01 -4.44 -2.57
C HIS A 148 -10.71 -4.77 -1.26
N PHE A 149 -11.66 -3.92 -0.87
CA PHE A 149 -12.44 -4.08 0.34
C PHE A 149 -13.93 -4.18 0.03
N VAL A 150 -14.68 -4.79 0.96
CA VAL A 150 -16.14 -4.84 0.89
C VAL A 150 -16.74 -3.46 1.21
N GLY A 151 -17.96 -3.19 0.70
CA GLY A 151 -18.60 -1.87 0.82
C GLY A 151 -18.70 -1.34 2.25
N GLN A 152 -18.94 -2.22 3.24
CA GLN A 152 -19.01 -1.83 4.65
C GLN A 152 -17.68 -1.26 5.17
N HIS A 153 -16.54 -1.82 4.72
CA HIS A 153 -15.22 -1.30 5.10
C HIS A 153 -15.03 0.15 4.62
N HIS A 154 -15.42 0.44 3.37
CA HIS A 154 -15.34 1.80 2.83
C HIS A 154 -16.13 2.81 3.67
N THR A 155 -17.32 2.44 4.11
CA THR A 155 -18.13 3.29 4.98
C THR A 155 -17.45 3.55 6.33
N THR A 156 -16.83 2.53 6.91
CA THR A 156 -16.16 2.62 8.21
C THR A 156 -14.91 3.50 8.16
N VAL A 157 -14.08 3.36 7.12
CA VAL A 157 -12.78 4.08 7.04
C VAL A 157 -12.89 5.45 6.37
N ARG A 158 -13.97 5.73 5.65
CA ARG A 158 -14.18 7.01 4.95
C ARG A 158 -13.86 8.25 5.80
N PRO A 159 -14.28 8.35 7.09
CA PRO A 159 -13.97 9.49 7.93
C PRO A 159 -12.49 9.71 8.20
N TRP A 160 -11.63 8.72 7.99
CA TRP A 160 -10.19 8.83 8.16
C TRP A 160 -9.51 9.53 6.99
N TYR A 161 -10.10 9.41 5.81
CA TYR A 161 -9.54 9.93 4.55
C TYR A 161 -10.21 11.24 4.09
N MET A 162 -11.44 11.46 4.52
CA MET A 162 -12.22 12.64 4.14
C MET A 162 -12.45 13.52 5.37
N LEU A 163 -11.92 14.74 5.35
CA LEU A 163 -12.19 15.72 6.39
C LEU A 163 -13.64 16.17 6.32
N THR A 164 -14.40 15.78 7.31
CA THR A 164 -15.76 16.27 7.58
C THR A 164 -15.81 16.87 8.97
N PRO A 165 -16.80 17.70 9.31
CA PRO A 165 -16.94 18.24 10.67
C PRO A 165 -17.03 17.15 11.76
N LEU A 166 -17.45 15.94 11.38
CA LEU A 166 -17.59 14.78 12.27
C LEU A 166 -16.40 13.79 12.17
N SER A 167 -15.40 14.09 11.33
CA SER A 167 -14.26 13.20 11.18
C SER A 167 -13.38 13.18 12.43
N PRO A 168 -12.90 12.00 12.87
CA PRO A 168 -11.95 11.94 13.96
C PRO A 168 -10.66 12.67 13.54
N ARG A 169 -10.10 13.47 14.43
CA ARG A 169 -8.83 14.16 14.19
C ARG A 169 -7.61 13.27 14.39
N VAL A 170 -7.82 12.08 14.92
CA VAL A 170 -6.78 11.12 15.30
C VAL A 170 -7.21 9.74 14.85
N LEU A 171 -6.29 8.96 14.30
CA LEU A 171 -6.55 7.58 13.92
C LEU A 171 -6.94 6.78 15.18
N PRO A 172 -8.10 6.10 15.19
CA PRO A 172 -8.47 5.25 16.31
C PRO A 172 -7.40 4.19 16.51
N ARG A 173 -6.79 4.16 17.69
CA ARG A 173 -5.83 3.10 18.02
C ARG A 173 -6.55 1.77 17.96
N ALA A 174 -5.95 0.77 17.30
CA ALA A 174 -6.50 -0.58 17.23
C ALA A 174 -6.80 -1.09 18.65
N GLN A 175 -8.04 -0.98 19.06
CA GLN A 175 -8.50 -1.67 20.25
C GLN A 175 -8.49 -3.15 19.90
N THR A 176 -7.73 -3.93 20.70
CA THR A 176 -7.62 -5.39 20.73
C THR A 176 -8.42 -6.22 19.72
N PRO A 177 -7.88 -7.33 19.21
CA PRO A 177 -8.27 -8.06 17.99
C PRO A 177 -9.71 -8.59 17.91
N SER A 178 -10.57 -8.33 18.87
CA SER A 178 -11.94 -8.88 18.91
C SER A 178 -12.94 -8.19 17.98
N ALA A 179 -12.71 -6.93 17.60
CA ALA A 179 -13.69 -6.20 16.79
C ALA A 179 -13.41 -6.22 15.27
N LEU A 180 -12.21 -6.59 14.81
CA LEU A 180 -11.83 -6.60 13.39
C LEU A 180 -11.51 -8.00 12.84
N ARG A 181 -11.66 -9.06 13.63
CA ARG A 181 -11.51 -10.45 13.14
C ARG A 181 -12.64 -10.90 12.20
N GLY A 182 -13.58 -10.04 11.86
CA GLY A 182 -14.70 -10.37 10.97
C GLY A 182 -14.39 -10.29 9.46
N CYS A 183 -13.22 -9.83 9.03
CA CYS A 183 -12.89 -9.70 7.60
C CYS A 183 -11.91 -10.75 7.07
N ALA A 184 -11.32 -11.59 7.92
CA ALA A 184 -10.63 -12.82 7.53
C ALA A 184 -11.54 -14.03 7.78
N GLY A 185 -12.82 -13.90 7.43
CA GLY A 185 -13.77 -15.01 7.42
C GLY A 185 -13.38 -15.95 6.27
N THR A 186 -12.89 -17.13 6.61
CA THR A 186 -13.06 -18.33 5.81
C THR A 186 -14.36 -18.19 5.01
N LEU A 187 -14.25 -18.26 3.68
CA LEU A 187 -15.39 -18.44 2.80
C LEU A 187 -16.08 -19.74 3.22
N ASP A 188 -17.07 -19.61 4.09
CA ASP A 188 -17.95 -20.68 4.42
C ASP A 188 -18.75 -21.01 3.15
N ASN A 189 -18.57 -22.23 2.66
CA ASN A 189 -19.11 -22.78 1.41
C ASN A 189 -20.65 -22.85 1.37
N GLY A 190 -21.34 -22.14 2.23
CA GLY A 190 -22.80 -22.18 2.36
C GLY A 190 -23.59 -21.38 1.32
N TYR A 191 -23.01 -20.43 0.58
CA TYR A 191 -23.77 -19.53 -0.30
C TYR A 191 -23.80 -19.92 -1.79
N LEU A 192 -23.19 -21.06 -2.17
CA LEU A 192 -23.19 -21.55 -3.58
C LEU A 192 -24.28 -22.56 -3.91
N ARG A 193 -25.34 -22.71 -3.09
CA ARG A 193 -26.40 -23.67 -3.33
C ARG A 193 -27.75 -23.06 -3.70
N SER A 194 -27.86 -22.04 -4.53
CA SER A 194 -29.19 -21.65 -5.04
C SER A 194 -29.25 -20.72 -6.24
N VAL A 195 -28.25 -20.67 -7.11
CA VAL A 195 -28.41 -19.99 -8.40
C VAL A 195 -28.20 -21.02 -9.52
N PRO A 196 -29.26 -21.49 -10.22
CA PRO A 196 -29.12 -22.37 -11.39
C PRO A 196 -28.48 -21.54 -12.52
N LEU A 197 -27.32 -21.98 -13.00
CA LEU A 197 -26.70 -21.43 -14.20
C LEU A 197 -27.59 -21.65 -15.41
N PRO A 198 -27.81 -20.69 -16.31
CA PRO A 198 -28.54 -20.87 -17.54
C PRO A 198 -27.78 -21.87 -18.43
N ARG A 199 -28.47 -22.93 -18.87
CA ARG A 199 -27.96 -23.90 -19.84
C ARG A 199 -27.68 -23.23 -21.17
N ILE A 200 -26.42 -23.05 -21.51
CA ILE A 200 -25.99 -22.64 -22.85
C ILE A 200 -26.22 -23.83 -23.78
N ARG A 201 -27.23 -23.74 -24.65
CA ARG A 201 -27.43 -24.70 -25.78
C ARG A 201 -26.24 -24.54 -26.73
N ARG A 202 -25.39 -25.55 -26.81
CA ARG A 202 -24.42 -25.70 -27.90
C ARG A 202 -25.18 -26.00 -29.18
N THR A 203 -25.31 -25.02 -30.07
CA THR A 203 -25.67 -25.27 -31.47
C THR A 203 -24.46 -25.84 -32.17
N GLN A 204 -24.54 -27.14 -32.51
CA GLN A 204 -23.57 -27.78 -33.41
C GLN A 204 -23.87 -27.27 -34.83
N SER A 205 -23.07 -26.39 -35.38
CA SER A 205 -23.03 -26.08 -36.80
C SER A 205 -22.16 -27.16 -37.50
N ARG A 206 -22.80 -28.09 -38.21
CA ARG A 206 -22.14 -28.96 -39.16
C ARG A 206 -21.78 -28.11 -40.38
N ALA A 207 -20.50 -27.97 -40.68
CA ALA A 207 -20.03 -27.46 -41.98
C ALA A 207 -20.08 -28.61 -43.02
N PRO A 208 -20.55 -28.39 -44.28
CA PRO A 208 -20.52 -29.37 -45.31
C PRO A 208 -19.11 -29.52 -45.91
N MET A 209 -18.68 -30.79 -46.05
CA MET A 209 -17.49 -31.15 -46.83
C MET A 209 -17.71 -30.86 -48.30
N ALA A 210 -16.90 -30.01 -48.91
CA ALA A 210 -16.76 -29.90 -50.37
C ALA A 210 -15.81 -31.01 -50.86
N ARG A 211 -16.31 -31.85 -51.77
CA ARG A 211 -15.50 -32.77 -52.54
C ARG A 211 -14.83 -31.97 -53.66
N ALA A 212 -13.52 -32.12 -53.80
CA ALA A 212 -12.80 -31.71 -54.98
C ALA A 212 -12.83 -32.83 -56.00
N ALA A 213 -13.09 -32.49 -57.23
CA ALA A 213 -12.80 -33.25 -58.39
C ALA A 213 -11.48 -32.81 -58.94
#